data_8eafadc45bbc91a9d1307a3305796046
#
_entry.id   8eafadc45bbc91a9d1307a3305796046
#
_cell.length_a   1.000
_cell.length_b   1.000
_cell.length_c   1.000
_cell.angle_alpha   90.00
_cell.angle_beta   90.00
_cell.angle_gamma   90.00
#
_symmetry.space_group_name_H-M   'P 1'
#
loop_
_entity.id
_entity.type
_entity.pdbx_description
1 polymer ?
#
loop_
_entity_poly.entity_id
_entity_poly.type
_entity_poly.pdbx_seq_one_letter_code
_entity_poly.pdbx_strand_id
1 'polypeptide(L)'
;MTPLRMLLPTCALLTAGMGAQANDFPTVDRVLYVQECMRANPGPQFEMVNKCSCALDRLASEVRFDDWVGMSTIVNAVSIGGERGGQLRDNESLKPHIARHRELQARVRKACFIGPP
;
A
#
# COMPACT_ATOMS: atom_id res chain seq x y z
N MET A 1 -54.92 3.38 45.70
CA MET A 1 -54.46 4.15 44.51
C MET A 1 -52.95 4.11 44.46
N THR A 2 -52.39 3.14 43.75
CA THR A 2 -50.93 2.98 43.60
C THR A 2 -50.53 3.44 42.20
N PRO A 3 -49.59 4.43 42.05
CA PRO A 3 -49.16 4.82 40.72
C PRO A 3 -48.13 3.84 40.17
N LEU A 4 -48.49 3.25 39.06
CA LEU A 4 -47.65 2.38 38.21
C LEU A 4 -46.50 3.17 37.64
N ARG A 5 -45.27 2.99 38.17
CA ARG A 5 -44.03 3.53 37.62
C ARG A 5 -43.66 2.76 36.37
N MET A 6 -43.87 3.38 35.20
CA MET A 6 -43.32 2.91 33.92
C MET A 6 -41.80 3.07 33.93
N LEU A 7 -41.07 1.97 34.02
CA LEU A 7 -39.64 1.88 33.75
C LEU A 7 -39.43 1.84 32.23
N LEU A 8 -38.97 2.93 31.66
CA LEU A 8 -38.51 2.99 30.26
C LEU A 8 -37.11 2.33 30.17
N PRO A 9 -36.90 1.32 29.30
CA PRO A 9 -35.57 0.80 29.08
C PRO A 9 -34.80 1.78 28.20
N THR A 10 -33.74 2.36 28.76
CA THR A 10 -32.76 3.16 28.01
C THR A 10 -31.96 2.22 27.13
N CYS A 11 -32.30 2.18 25.84
CA CYS A 11 -31.54 1.45 24.84
C CYS A 11 -30.24 2.21 24.58
N ALA A 12 -29.14 1.79 25.21
CA ALA A 12 -27.80 2.29 24.94
C ALA A 12 -27.34 1.75 23.58
N LEU A 13 -27.45 2.56 22.53
CA LEU A 13 -26.87 2.32 21.23
C LEU A 13 -25.35 2.41 21.36
N LEU A 14 -24.70 1.28 21.54
CA LEU A 14 -23.26 1.11 21.33
C LEU A 14 -22.97 1.24 19.83
N THR A 15 -22.71 2.46 19.36
CA THR A 15 -22.12 2.70 18.05
C THR A 15 -20.67 2.23 18.11
N ALA A 16 -20.43 0.97 17.73
CA ALA A 16 -19.10 0.51 17.40
C ALA A 16 -18.60 1.35 16.21
N GLY A 17 -17.83 2.39 16.49
CA GLY A 17 -17.13 3.16 15.48
C GLY A 17 -16.17 2.21 14.78
N MET A 18 -16.55 1.71 13.61
CA MET A 18 -15.60 1.13 12.67
C MET A 18 -14.68 2.27 12.25
N GLY A 19 -13.51 2.35 12.90
CA GLY A 19 -12.46 3.29 12.50
C GLY A 19 -12.12 3.01 11.04
N ALA A 20 -12.54 3.91 10.16
CA ALA A 20 -12.01 3.93 8.80
C ALA A 20 -10.50 4.11 8.92
N GLN A 21 -9.72 3.05 8.69
CA GLN A 21 -8.28 3.16 8.61
C GLN A 21 -7.96 3.99 7.37
N ALA A 22 -7.74 5.28 7.60
CA ALA A 22 -7.23 6.14 6.57
C ALA A 22 -5.84 5.65 6.19
N ASN A 23 -5.67 5.31 4.93
CA ASN A 23 -4.39 5.02 4.31
C ASN A 23 -3.49 6.25 4.47
N ASP A 24 -2.26 6.06 4.96
CA ASP A 24 -1.29 7.13 5.24
C ASP A 24 -0.52 7.61 4.00
N PHE A 25 -0.80 7.03 2.82
CA PHE A 25 -0.18 7.43 1.55
C PHE A 25 -0.75 8.78 1.08
N PRO A 26 0.09 9.83 0.92
CA PRO A 26 -0.34 11.11 0.39
C PRO A 26 -0.97 10.97 -1.01
N THR A 27 -1.94 11.82 -1.32
CA THR A 27 -2.66 11.73 -2.60
C THR A 27 -1.73 11.82 -3.80
N VAL A 28 -0.73 12.70 -3.76
CA VAL A 28 0.24 12.85 -4.86
C VAL A 28 1.02 11.56 -5.09
N ASP A 29 1.47 10.90 -4.03
CA ASP A 29 2.23 9.65 -4.12
C ASP A 29 1.36 8.50 -4.65
N ARG A 30 0.09 8.48 -4.28
CA ARG A 30 -0.90 7.54 -4.83
C ARG A 30 -1.07 7.72 -6.33
N VAL A 31 -1.23 8.95 -6.79
CA VAL A 31 -1.34 9.26 -8.23
C VAL A 31 -0.07 8.85 -8.97
N LEU A 32 1.10 9.20 -8.45
CA LEU A 32 2.39 8.85 -9.06
C LEU A 32 2.60 7.33 -9.13
N TYR A 33 2.25 6.59 -8.07
CA TYR A 33 2.32 5.13 -8.08
C TYR A 33 1.47 4.51 -9.19
N VAL A 34 0.22 4.96 -9.32
CA VAL A 34 -0.70 4.45 -10.37
C VAL A 34 -0.17 4.76 -11.76
N GLN A 35 0.31 5.98 -11.99
CA GLN A 35 0.89 6.38 -13.27
C GLN A 35 2.14 5.55 -13.63
N GLU A 36 3.03 5.34 -12.67
CA GLU A 36 4.23 4.52 -12.86
C GLU A 36 3.90 3.07 -13.15
N CYS A 37 2.96 2.51 -12.40
CA CYS A 37 2.45 1.16 -12.61
C CYS A 37 1.87 0.99 -14.03
N MET A 38 1.07 1.95 -14.49
CA MET A 38 0.48 1.93 -15.83
C MET A 38 1.55 2.05 -16.92
N ARG A 39 2.56 2.89 -16.71
CA ARG A 39 3.68 3.05 -17.63
C ARG A 39 4.50 1.75 -17.76
N ALA A 40 4.74 1.08 -16.64
CA ALA A 40 5.48 -0.18 -16.60
C ALA A 40 4.67 -1.38 -17.12
N ASN A 41 3.35 -1.26 -17.19
CA ASN A 41 2.44 -2.32 -17.61
C ASN A 41 1.45 -1.81 -18.66
N PRO A 42 1.89 -1.63 -19.92
CA PRO A 42 1.03 -1.11 -20.96
C PRO A 42 -0.16 -2.03 -21.25
N GLY A 43 -1.32 -1.43 -21.50
CA GLY A 43 -2.56 -2.14 -21.77
C GLY A 43 -3.73 -1.18 -21.92
N PRO A 44 -4.97 -1.67 -22.03
CA PRO A 44 -6.15 -0.81 -22.09
C PRO A 44 -6.23 0.10 -20.86
N GLN A 45 -6.35 1.41 -21.09
CA GLN A 45 -6.26 2.41 -20.02
C GLN A 45 -7.21 2.15 -18.86
N PHE A 46 -8.48 1.86 -19.16
CA PHE A 46 -9.48 1.58 -18.12
C PHE A 46 -9.13 0.35 -17.28
N GLU A 47 -8.66 -0.71 -17.92
CA GLU A 47 -8.24 -1.93 -17.24
C GLU A 47 -7.02 -1.65 -16.34
N MET A 48 -6.00 -1.00 -16.89
CA MET A 48 -4.75 -0.78 -16.18
C MET A 48 -4.88 0.21 -15.03
N VAL A 49 -5.70 1.26 -15.15
CA VAL A 49 -5.95 2.15 -14.01
C VAL A 49 -6.61 1.41 -12.85
N ASN A 50 -7.55 0.51 -13.12
CA ASN A 50 -8.18 -0.29 -12.07
C ASN A 50 -7.21 -1.28 -11.42
N LYS A 51 -6.43 -2.01 -12.21
CA LYS A 51 -5.43 -2.96 -11.70
C LYS A 51 -4.34 -2.26 -10.88
N CYS A 52 -3.82 -1.14 -11.37
CA CYS A 52 -2.78 -0.38 -10.67
C CYS A 52 -3.30 0.30 -9.41
N SER A 53 -4.56 0.77 -9.39
CA SER A 53 -5.20 1.28 -8.18
C SER A 53 -5.41 0.18 -7.14
N CYS A 54 -5.84 -1.01 -7.57
CA CYS A 54 -5.92 -2.19 -6.71
C CYS A 54 -4.56 -2.52 -6.09
N ALA A 55 -3.47 -2.50 -6.87
CA ALA A 55 -2.13 -2.76 -6.38
C ALA A 55 -1.70 -1.75 -5.31
N LEU A 56 -2.00 -0.48 -5.52
CA LEU A 56 -1.74 0.58 -4.54
C LEU A 56 -2.53 0.37 -3.25
N ASP A 57 -3.82 0.08 -3.34
CA ASP A 57 -4.66 -0.12 -2.15
C ASP A 57 -4.20 -1.34 -1.34
N ARG A 58 -3.79 -2.42 -2.00
CA ARG A 58 -3.19 -3.58 -1.36
C ARG A 58 -1.86 -3.25 -0.68
N LEU A 59 -0.98 -2.54 -1.39
CA LEU A 59 0.29 -2.06 -0.87
C LEU A 59 0.09 -1.23 0.41
N ALA A 60 -0.78 -0.25 0.35
CA ALA A 60 -1.06 0.66 1.45
C ALA A 60 -1.79 0.00 2.64
N SER A 61 -2.39 -1.17 2.45
CA SER A 61 -2.94 -1.97 3.54
C SER A 61 -1.89 -2.83 4.25
N GLU A 62 -0.74 -3.09 3.61
CA GLU A 62 0.31 -3.97 4.15
C GLU A 62 1.50 -3.22 4.75
N VAL A 63 1.76 -1.99 4.31
CA VAL A 63 2.90 -1.20 4.79
C VAL A 63 2.51 0.26 5.01
N ARG A 64 3.23 0.92 5.92
CA ARG A 64 3.14 2.36 6.12
C ARG A 64 3.87 3.10 4.99
N PHE A 65 3.44 4.32 4.70
CA PHE A 65 4.03 5.14 3.64
C PHE A 65 5.54 5.34 3.84
N ASP A 66 5.98 5.68 5.06
CA ASP A 66 7.41 5.90 5.37
C ASP A 66 8.25 4.65 5.12
N ASP A 67 7.75 3.47 5.49
CA ASP A 67 8.43 2.19 5.23
C ASP A 67 8.53 1.91 3.74
N TRP A 68 7.47 2.20 3.00
CA TRP A 68 7.45 2.08 1.54
C TRP A 68 8.48 3.00 0.88
N VAL A 69 8.53 4.27 1.28
CA VAL A 69 9.50 5.26 0.78
C VAL A 69 10.92 4.78 1.06
N GLY A 70 11.20 4.31 2.28
CA GLY A 70 12.52 3.79 2.65
C GLY A 70 12.96 2.63 1.77
N MET A 71 12.12 1.62 1.59
CA MET A 71 12.42 0.46 0.73
C MET A 71 12.58 0.85 -0.74
N SER A 72 11.72 1.70 -1.26
CA SER A 72 11.75 2.16 -2.66
C SER A 72 13.01 2.99 -2.94
N THR A 73 13.43 3.83 -1.99
CA THR A 73 14.66 4.61 -2.10
C THR A 73 15.88 3.70 -2.21
N ILE A 74 15.95 2.64 -1.40
CA ILE A 74 17.03 1.65 -1.45
C ILE A 74 17.03 0.93 -2.81
N VAL A 75 15.88 0.47 -3.26
CA VAL A 75 15.76 -0.24 -4.55
C VAL A 75 16.19 0.67 -5.71
N ASN A 76 15.78 1.93 -5.70
CA ASN A 76 16.18 2.91 -6.72
C ASN A 76 17.68 3.19 -6.66
N ALA A 77 18.25 3.34 -5.47
CA ALA A 77 19.68 3.61 -5.30
C ALA A 77 20.57 2.46 -5.81
N VAL A 78 20.20 1.20 -5.53
CA VAL A 78 20.97 0.04 -6.01
C VAL A 78 20.79 -0.21 -7.51
N SER A 79 19.79 0.39 -8.14
CA SER A 79 19.58 0.33 -9.60
C SER A 79 20.46 1.29 -10.38
N ILE A 80 21.11 2.23 -9.71
CA ILE A 80 22.05 3.19 -10.35
C ILE A 80 23.25 2.42 -10.91
N GLY A 81 23.59 2.70 -12.16
CA GLY A 81 24.77 2.09 -12.80
C GLY A 81 26.10 2.59 -12.25
N GLY A 82 27.19 1.90 -12.59
CA GLY A 82 28.55 2.26 -12.21
C GLY A 82 28.95 1.88 -10.78
N GLU A 83 30.09 2.42 -10.31
CA GLU A 83 30.69 2.07 -9.02
C GLU A 83 29.81 2.40 -7.81
N ARG A 84 29.11 3.53 -7.84
CA ARG A 84 28.22 3.97 -6.73
C ARG A 84 27.09 2.98 -6.50
N GLY A 85 26.44 2.52 -7.56
CA GLY A 85 25.42 1.50 -7.47
C GLY A 85 26.01 0.13 -7.08
N GLY A 86 27.25 -0.17 -7.53
CA GLY A 86 28.00 -1.38 -7.16
C GLY A 86 28.21 -1.49 -5.65
N GLN A 87 28.73 -0.44 -5.02
CA GLN A 87 28.95 -0.40 -3.57
C GLN A 87 27.66 -0.61 -2.77
N LEU A 88 26.55 -0.05 -3.25
CA LEU A 88 25.25 -0.26 -2.61
C LEU A 88 24.73 -1.70 -2.79
N ARG A 89 24.91 -2.28 -3.97
CA ARG A 89 24.52 -3.68 -4.24
C ARG A 89 25.29 -4.70 -3.39
N ASP A 90 26.55 -4.39 -3.07
CA ASP A 90 27.42 -5.24 -2.26
C ASP A 90 27.17 -5.09 -0.75
N ASN A 91 26.35 -4.10 -0.35
CA ASN A 91 26.06 -3.88 1.05
C ASN A 91 25.00 -4.87 1.56
N GLU A 92 25.46 -5.81 2.40
CA GLU A 92 24.62 -6.86 2.99
C GLU A 92 23.43 -6.32 3.79
N SER A 93 23.58 -5.16 4.45
CA SER A 93 22.51 -4.58 5.28
C SER A 93 21.29 -4.11 4.45
N LEU A 94 21.46 -3.89 3.17
CA LEU A 94 20.38 -3.45 2.28
C LEU A 94 19.57 -4.62 1.69
N LYS A 95 20.13 -5.81 1.65
CA LYS A 95 19.51 -6.99 1.05
C LYS A 95 18.12 -7.33 1.62
N PRO A 96 17.90 -7.31 2.94
CA PRO A 96 16.56 -7.58 3.49
C PRO A 96 15.49 -6.58 3.02
N HIS A 97 15.84 -5.30 2.89
CA HIS A 97 14.91 -4.26 2.41
C HIS A 97 14.54 -4.47 0.96
N ILE A 98 15.52 -4.84 0.12
CA ILE A 98 15.32 -5.16 -1.29
C ILE A 98 14.42 -6.38 -1.44
N ALA A 99 14.68 -7.45 -0.67
CA ALA A 99 13.88 -8.67 -0.68
C ALA A 99 12.43 -8.38 -0.28
N ARG A 100 12.22 -7.66 0.82
CA ARG A 100 10.89 -7.28 1.30
C ARG A 100 10.12 -6.46 0.27
N HIS A 101 10.77 -5.48 -0.37
CA HIS A 101 10.15 -4.69 -1.43
C HIS A 101 9.70 -5.58 -2.60
N ARG A 102 10.57 -6.49 -3.07
CA ARG A 102 10.25 -7.40 -4.19
C ARG A 102 9.11 -8.35 -3.86
N GLU A 103 9.11 -8.93 -2.67
CA GLU A 103 8.05 -9.82 -2.22
C GLU A 103 6.71 -9.11 -2.12
N LEU A 104 6.69 -7.90 -1.56
CA LEU A 104 5.50 -7.08 -1.45
C LEU A 104 4.94 -6.74 -2.84
N GLN A 105 5.79 -6.28 -3.75
CA GLN A 105 5.40 -6.00 -5.14
C GLN A 105 4.86 -7.24 -5.85
N ALA A 106 5.49 -8.40 -5.69
CA ALA A 106 5.03 -9.64 -6.29
C ALA A 106 3.63 -10.04 -5.78
N ARG A 107 3.39 -9.92 -4.46
CA ARG A 107 2.08 -10.22 -3.87
C ARG A 107 0.97 -9.31 -4.38
N VAL A 108 1.19 -8.00 -4.35
CA VAL A 108 0.16 -7.03 -4.78
C VAL A 108 -0.14 -7.14 -6.27
N ARG A 109 0.88 -7.36 -7.10
CA ARG A 109 0.72 -7.59 -8.55
C ARG A 109 -0.12 -8.84 -8.81
N LYS A 110 0.19 -9.94 -8.16
CA LYS A 110 -0.56 -11.20 -8.29
C LYS A 110 -2.01 -11.04 -7.85
N ALA A 111 -2.24 -10.38 -6.72
CA ALA A 111 -3.57 -10.16 -6.17
C ALA A 111 -4.45 -9.26 -7.06
N CYS A 112 -3.83 -8.39 -7.86
CA CYS A 112 -4.53 -7.45 -8.75
C CYS A 112 -4.43 -7.82 -10.24
N PHE A 113 -4.04 -9.05 -10.55
CA PHE A 113 -3.96 -9.59 -11.92
C PHE A 113 -3.07 -8.77 -12.85
N ILE A 114 -1.99 -8.19 -12.32
CA ILE A 114 -0.93 -7.56 -13.11
C ILE A 114 0.08 -8.65 -13.43
N GLY A 115 0.35 -8.86 -14.71
CA GLY A 115 1.30 -9.86 -15.18
C GLY A 115 2.72 -9.67 -14.62
N PRO A 116 3.62 -10.68 -14.77
CA PRO A 116 5.02 -10.52 -14.40
C PRO A 116 5.65 -9.37 -15.19
N PRO A 117 6.70 -8.73 -14.64
CA PRO A 117 7.43 -7.67 -15.34
C PRO A 117 8.15 -8.20 -16.58
#